data_103870d647914496a3a59d519afc2d49
#
_entry.id   103870d647914496a3a59d519afc2d49
#
_cell.length_a   1.000
_cell.length_b   1.000
_cell.length_c   1.000
_cell.angle_alpha   90.00
_cell.angle_beta   90.00
_cell.angle_gamma   90.00
#
_symmetry.space_group_name_H-M   'P 1'
#
loop_
_entity.id
_entity.type
_entity.pdbx_description
1 polymer ?
#
loop_
_entity_poly.entity_id
_entity_poly.type
_entity_poly.pdbx_seq_one_letter_code
_entity_poly.pdbx_strand_id
1 'polypeptide(L)'
;MYTAALSTLTACLTLCFSTAWGQTNACDLTGDKVVNTADVQAAINMSLGISPCTANIVGAGVCNAEVVQRVINAYLGGGCLTSIGLHVVSLTWTASTSPGVVGYQVCRGTNSGGPYKVLASVGRVTAYTDTTVLSGTTYYYVLKAVDRSNKLSSYSSEVQAVIPIP
;
A
#
# COMPACT_ATOMS: atom_id res chain seq x y z
N MET A 1 -15.52 22.59 -21.45
CA MET A 1 -14.87 22.16 -20.20
C MET A 1 -15.61 20.93 -19.69
N TYR A 2 -14.94 19.79 -19.59
CA TYR A 2 -15.56 18.56 -19.09
C TYR A 2 -15.37 18.51 -17.57
N THR A 3 -16.37 18.96 -16.84
CA THR A 3 -16.40 18.83 -15.38
C THR A 3 -17.18 17.59 -15.01
N ALA A 4 -16.49 16.47 -14.74
CA ALA A 4 -17.12 15.34 -14.08
C ALA A 4 -17.29 15.69 -12.60
N ALA A 5 -18.53 15.92 -12.18
CA ALA A 5 -18.79 16.11 -10.76
C ALA A 5 -18.68 14.73 -10.06
N LEU A 6 -17.57 14.52 -9.39
CA LEU A 6 -17.37 13.44 -8.41
C LEU A 6 -17.67 14.04 -7.04
N SER A 7 -18.87 13.76 -6.53
CA SER A 7 -19.39 14.51 -5.37
C SER A 7 -18.82 14.06 -4.02
N THR A 8 -18.40 12.79 -3.87
CA THR A 8 -17.81 12.32 -2.60
C THR A 8 -16.81 11.19 -2.83
N LEU A 9 -15.68 11.28 -2.18
CA LEU A 9 -14.71 10.20 -1.99
C LEU A 9 -14.64 9.93 -0.49
N THR A 10 -14.85 8.69 -0.09
CA THR A 10 -14.75 8.26 1.30
C THR A 10 -13.65 7.22 1.40
N ALA A 11 -12.76 7.37 2.37
CA ALA A 11 -11.78 6.35 2.73
C ALA A 11 -12.20 5.68 4.05
N CYS A 12 -12.24 4.37 4.04
CA CYS A 12 -12.42 3.57 5.25
C CYS A 12 -11.14 2.77 5.49
N LEU A 13 -10.56 2.93 6.68
CA LEU A 13 -9.39 2.15 7.08
C LEU A 13 -9.87 0.83 7.68
N THR A 14 -9.60 -0.27 7.00
CA THR A 14 -9.92 -1.61 7.49
C THR A 14 -8.64 -2.29 7.97
N LEU A 15 -8.62 -2.72 9.23
CA LEU A 15 -7.59 -3.59 9.77
C LEU A 15 -7.93 -5.02 9.37
N CYS A 16 -7.22 -5.56 8.40
CA CYS A 16 -7.32 -6.98 8.06
C CYS A 16 -6.37 -7.79 8.96
N PHE A 17 -6.91 -8.45 9.97
CA PHE A 17 -6.20 -9.55 10.62
C PHE A 17 -6.31 -10.77 9.71
N SER A 18 -5.33 -10.96 8.84
CA SER A 18 -5.20 -12.21 8.10
C SER A 18 -4.77 -13.29 9.08
N THR A 19 -5.68 -14.21 9.44
CA THR A 19 -5.28 -15.49 10.02
C THR A 19 -4.60 -16.27 8.90
N ALA A 20 -3.29 -16.14 8.80
CA ALA A 20 -2.50 -16.80 7.78
C ALA A 20 -2.34 -18.28 8.11
N TRP A 21 -3.06 -19.11 7.38
CA TRP A 21 -2.76 -20.54 7.28
C TRP A 21 -1.60 -20.69 6.29
N GLY A 22 -0.42 -21.05 6.80
CA GLY A 22 0.72 -21.50 5.99
C GLY A 22 1.63 -20.42 5.43
N GLN A 23 1.74 -19.23 6.04
CA GLN A 23 2.76 -18.24 5.63
C GLN A 23 4.13 -18.67 6.14
N THR A 24 5.10 -18.78 5.21
CA THR A 24 6.52 -18.71 5.55
C THR A 24 6.75 -17.44 6.35
N ASN A 25 7.43 -17.53 7.50
CA ASN A 25 7.73 -16.38 8.33
C ASN A 25 8.54 -15.37 7.50
N ALA A 26 8.03 -14.15 7.29
CA ALA A 26 8.69 -13.15 6.43
C ALA A 26 10.08 -12.75 6.95
N CYS A 27 10.40 -13.02 8.22
CA CYS A 27 11.71 -12.80 8.81
C CYS A 27 12.66 -14.00 8.68
N ASP A 28 12.16 -15.14 8.17
CA ASP A 28 12.97 -16.27 7.73
C ASP A 28 13.50 -15.94 6.32
N LEU A 29 14.61 -15.23 6.26
CA LEU A 29 15.22 -14.75 5.03
C LEU A 29 16.08 -15.82 4.34
N THR A 30 16.44 -16.87 5.08
CA THR A 30 17.20 -18.02 4.58
C THR A 30 16.31 -19.13 4.04
N GLY A 31 15.02 -19.15 4.44
CA GLY A 31 14.04 -20.13 3.99
C GLY A 31 14.15 -21.50 4.69
N ASP A 32 14.84 -21.58 5.84
CA ASP A 32 15.03 -22.81 6.60
C ASP A 32 13.87 -23.11 7.57
N LYS A 33 12.83 -22.28 7.60
CA LYS A 33 11.61 -22.32 8.43
C LYS A 33 11.81 -21.93 9.89
N VAL A 34 12.98 -21.40 10.25
CA VAL A 34 13.30 -20.95 11.59
C VAL A 34 13.95 -19.55 11.51
N VAL A 35 13.47 -18.60 12.29
CA VAL A 35 14.16 -17.31 12.39
C VAL A 35 15.31 -17.47 13.40
N ASN A 36 16.54 -17.36 12.90
CA ASN A 36 17.76 -17.58 13.65
C ASN A 36 18.84 -16.54 13.32
N THR A 37 20.06 -16.72 13.81
CA THR A 37 21.15 -15.78 13.58
C THR A 37 21.56 -15.65 12.11
N ALA A 38 21.31 -16.68 11.28
CA ALA A 38 21.60 -16.61 9.85
C ALA A 38 20.68 -15.60 9.14
N ASP A 39 19.41 -15.49 9.57
CA ASP A 39 18.47 -14.51 9.04
C ASP A 39 18.84 -13.09 9.46
N VAL A 40 19.31 -12.92 10.70
CA VAL A 40 19.84 -11.64 11.17
C VAL A 40 21.04 -11.23 10.32
N GLN A 41 21.96 -12.16 10.04
CA GLN A 41 23.12 -11.88 9.18
C GLN A 41 22.71 -11.57 7.75
N ALA A 42 21.71 -12.29 7.21
CA ALA A 42 21.15 -12.01 5.88
C ALA A 42 20.55 -10.60 5.82
N ALA A 43 19.76 -10.22 6.81
CA ALA A 43 19.18 -8.86 6.90
C ALA A 43 20.27 -7.77 6.93
N ILE A 44 21.33 -7.97 7.71
CA ILE A 44 22.46 -7.06 7.78
C ILE A 44 23.14 -6.93 6.41
N ASN A 45 23.46 -8.06 5.76
CA ASN A 45 24.10 -8.07 4.45
C ASN A 45 23.26 -7.34 3.38
N MET A 46 21.95 -7.54 3.39
CA MET A 46 21.03 -6.82 2.51
C MET A 46 21.01 -5.32 2.82
N SER A 47 21.01 -4.92 4.10
CA SER A 47 20.97 -3.51 4.51
C SER A 47 22.24 -2.74 4.17
N LEU A 48 23.36 -3.44 4.09
CA LEU A 48 24.67 -2.90 3.70
C LEU A 48 24.94 -2.99 2.19
N GLY A 49 24.02 -3.56 1.41
CA GLY A 49 24.20 -3.76 -0.04
C GLY A 49 25.21 -4.85 -0.38
N ILE A 50 25.61 -5.71 0.57
CA ILE A 50 26.51 -6.84 0.37
C ILE A 50 25.81 -7.97 -0.40
N SER A 51 24.51 -8.12 -0.21
CA SER A 51 23.67 -9.05 -0.96
C SER A 51 22.44 -8.33 -1.56
N PRO A 52 21.81 -8.88 -2.62
CA PRO A 52 20.59 -8.33 -3.19
C PRO A 52 19.49 -8.22 -2.15
N CYS A 53 18.73 -7.12 -2.19
CA CYS A 53 17.58 -6.91 -1.31
C CYS A 53 16.40 -7.77 -1.76
N THR A 54 16.18 -8.89 -1.09
CA THR A 54 15.06 -9.81 -1.34
C THR A 54 14.02 -9.79 -0.22
N ALA A 55 14.35 -9.18 0.92
CA ALA A 55 13.43 -9.04 2.03
C ALA A 55 12.21 -8.19 1.65
N ASN A 56 11.04 -8.62 2.10
CA ASN A 56 9.77 -7.90 1.90
C ASN A 56 9.06 -7.73 3.25
N ILE A 57 9.77 -7.15 4.21
CA ILE A 57 9.30 -6.98 5.59
C ILE A 57 8.67 -5.59 5.79
N VAL A 58 9.33 -4.55 5.27
CA VAL A 58 8.87 -3.17 5.36
C VAL A 58 8.42 -2.60 4.00
N GLY A 59 8.63 -3.32 2.92
CA GLY A 59 8.30 -2.99 1.54
C GLY A 59 9.18 -3.75 0.57
N ALA A 60 8.68 -4.00 -0.63
CA ALA A 60 9.44 -4.68 -1.67
C ALA A 60 10.68 -3.87 -2.06
N GLY A 61 11.85 -4.50 -2.00
CA GLY A 61 13.12 -3.86 -2.34
C GLY A 61 13.61 -2.84 -1.30
N VAL A 62 13.04 -2.82 -0.10
CA VAL A 62 13.50 -1.98 1.01
C VAL A 62 14.26 -2.83 2.01
N CYS A 63 15.59 -2.64 2.11
CA CYS A 63 16.46 -3.33 3.05
C CYS A 63 17.29 -2.29 3.81
N ASN A 64 16.74 -1.83 4.91
CA ASN A 64 17.32 -0.81 5.79
C ASN A 64 17.47 -1.34 7.22
N ALA A 65 17.90 -0.50 8.13
CA ALA A 65 18.05 -0.84 9.54
C ALA A 65 16.73 -1.32 10.20
N GLU A 66 15.58 -0.88 9.70
CA GLU A 66 14.28 -1.32 10.20
C GLU A 66 14.03 -2.80 9.89
N VAL A 67 14.42 -3.28 8.70
CA VAL A 67 14.37 -4.72 8.37
C VAL A 67 15.23 -5.51 9.34
N VAL A 68 16.46 -5.08 9.59
CA VAL A 68 17.37 -5.73 10.54
C VAL A 68 16.73 -5.80 11.93
N GLN A 69 16.18 -4.68 12.43
CA GLN A 69 15.54 -4.62 13.74
C GLN A 69 14.34 -5.59 13.85
N ARG A 70 13.54 -5.70 12.81
CA ARG A 70 12.37 -6.59 12.78
C ARG A 70 12.77 -8.07 12.79
N VAL A 71 13.83 -8.44 12.06
CA VAL A 71 14.38 -9.80 12.08
C VAL A 71 14.97 -10.13 13.44
N ILE A 72 15.71 -9.19 14.07
CA ILE A 72 16.22 -9.36 15.43
C ILE A 72 15.06 -9.57 16.42
N ASN A 73 14.01 -8.75 16.35
CA ASN A 73 12.86 -8.92 17.25
C ASN A 73 12.18 -10.27 17.05
N ALA A 74 12.04 -10.74 15.81
CA ALA A 74 11.51 -12.06 15.52
C ALA A 74 12.40 -13.20 16.06
N TYR A 75 13.73 -13.06 15.92
CA TYR A 75 14.71 -14.00 16.49
C TYR A 75 14.62 -14.08 18.02
N LEU A 76 14.36 -12.95 18.70
CA LEU A 76 14.19 -12.87 20.14
C LEU A 76 12.80 -13.32 20.65
N GLY A 77 11.94 -13.85 19.76
CA GLY A 77 10.62 -14.37 20.08
C GLY A 77 9.49 -13.35 20.03
N GLY A 78 9.73 -12.12 19.58
CA GLY A 78 8.72 -11.05 19.45
C GLY A 78 7.80 -11.19 18.21
N GLY A 79 7.98 -12.23 17.40
CA GLY A 79 7.25 -12.42 16.14
C GLY A 79 7.79 -11.54 15.00
N CYS A 80 7.48 -11.91 13.77
CA CYS A 80 7.87 -11.14 12.59
C CYS A 80 6.82 -10.07 12.29
N LEU A 81 7.10 -8.82 12.64
CA LEU A 81 6.24 -7.69 12.32
C LEU A 81 6.55 -7.21 10.89
N THR A 82 5.62 -7.44 9.97
CA THR A 82 5.73 -6.93 8.61
C THR A 82 4.86 -5.70 8.43
N SER A 83 5.33 -4.71 7.69
CA SER A 83 4.52 -3.54 7.32
C SER A 83 3.60 -3.82 6.13
N ILE A 84 3.75 -5.00 5.50
CA ILE A 84 3.03 -5.37 4.28
C ILE A 84 1.77 -6.15 4.64
N GLY A 85 0.65 -5.69 4.14
CA GLY A 85 -0.63 -6.38 4.28
C GLY A 85 -1.29 -6.28 5.66
N LEU A 86 -0.72 -5.53 6.61
CA LEU A 86 -1.37 -5.26 7.91
C LEU A 86 -2.53 -4.28 7.77
N HIS A 87 -2.47 -3.42 6.77
CA HIS A 87 -3.47 -2.37 6.56
C HIS A 87 -3.93 -2.34 5.11
N VAL A 88 -5.19 -1.99 4.93
CA VAL A 88 -5.77 -1.69 3.62
C VAL A 88 -6.56 -0.39 3.72
N VAL A 89 -6.60 0.36 2.63
CA VAL A 89 -7.48 1.52 2.51
C VAL A 89 -8.59 1.20 1.53
N SER A 90 -9.81 1.11 2.02
CA SER A 90 -11.00 0.93 1.19
C SER A 90 -11.53 2.31 0.80
N LEU A 91 -11.58 2.58 -0.48
CA LEU A 91 -12.10 3.80 -1.07
C LEU A 91 -13.48 3.52 -1.67
N THR A 92 -14.43 4.41 -1.42
CA THR A 92 -15.75 4.40 -2.06
C THR A 92 -16.07 5.79 -2.57
N TRP A 93 -16.83 5.89 -3.65
CA TRP A 93 -17.22 7.16 -4.24
C TRP A 93 -18.57 7.11 -4.91
N THR A 94 -19.17 8.26 -5.09
CA THR A 94 -20.38 8.39 -5.89
C THR A 94 -20.02 8.40 -7.38
N ALA A 95 -20.73 7.61 -8.16
CA ALA A 95 -20.52 7.57 -9.61
C ALA A 95 -20.70 8.96 -10.23
N SER A 96 -19.85 9.29 -11.19
CA SER A 96 -20.01 10.51 -11.98
C SER A 96 -21.32 10.46 -12.78
N THR A 97 -22.05 11.56 -12.76
CA THR A 97 -23.26 11.76 -13.54
C THR A 97 -22.98 12.21 -14.99
N SER A 98 -21.72 12.49 -15.33
CA SER A 98 -21.34 12.91 -16.68
C SER A 98 -21.59 11.79 -17.69
N PRO A 99 -22.22 12.10 -18.84
CA PRO A 99 -22.45 11.09 -19.87
C PRO A 99 -21.12 10.62 -20.47
N GLY A 100 -21.06 9.32 -20.82
CA GLY A 100 -19.89 8.76 -21.50
C GLY A 100 -18.74 8.31 -20.60
N VAL A 101 -18.82 8.46 -19.29
CA VAL A 101 -17.82 7.90 -18.35
C VAL A 101 -17.80 6.38 -18.46
N VAL A 102 -16.62 5.81 -18.67
CA VAL A 102 -16.39 4.36 -18.80
C VAL A 102 -15.57 3.78 -17.66
N GLY A 103 -14.96 4.63 -16.83
CA GLY A 103 -14.14 4.17 -15.70
C GLY A 103 -13.57 5.32 -14.87
N TYR A 104 -12.65 4.95 -13.97
CA TYR A 104 -11.99 5.88 -13.08
C TYR A 104 -10.49 5.56 -12.97
N GLN A 105 -9.69 6.59 -12.77
CA GLN A 105 -8.32 6.46 -12.29
C GLN A 105 -8.28 6.80 -10.80
N VAL A 106 -7.80 5.86 -10.00
CA VAL A 106 -7.47 6.08 -8.60
C VAL A 106 -6.03 6.56 -8.53
N CYS A 107 -5.82 7.71 -7.91
CA CYS A 107 -4.50 8.31 -7.79
C CYS A 107 -4.15 8.48 -6.31
N ARG A 108 -2.87 8.29 -5.97
CA ARG A 108 -2.35 8.38 -4.60
C ARG A 108 -1.09 9.23 -4.56
N GLY A 109 -0.94 9.99 -3.47
CA GLY A 109 0.26 10.72 -3.11
C GLY A 109 0.57 10.57 -1.62
N THR A 110 1.73 11.06 -1.19
CA THR A 110 2.15 11.14 0.21
C THR A 110 2.12 12.57 0.75
N ASN A 111 1.81 13.54 -0.11
CA ASN A 111 1.68 14.94 0.28
C ASN A 111 0.28 15.43 -0.08
N SER A 112 -0.34 16.22 0.81
CA SER A 112 -1.59 16.91 0.51
C SER A 112 -1.40 17.87 -0.67
N GLY A 113 -2.36 17.89 -1.59
CA GLY A 113 -2.27 18.65 -2.83
C GLY A 113 -1.40 18.02 -3.91
N GLY A 114 -0.78 16.88 -3.66
CA GLY A 114 0.03 16.12 -4.62
C GLY A 114 1.54 16.37 -4.54
N PRO A 115 2.31 15.89 -5.51
CA PRO A 115 1.87 15.21 -6.73
C PRO A 115 1.25 13.84 -6.49
N TYR A 116 0.24 13.49 -7.29
CA TYR A 116 -0.40 12.17 -7.24
C TYR A 116 0.06 11.31 -8.41
N LYS A 117 0.29 10.02 -8.12
CA LYS A 117 0.56 8.99 -9.13
C LYS A 117 -0.66 8.12 -9.32
N VAL A 118 -0.89 7.66 -10.55
CA VAL A 118 -1.95 6.68 -10.83
C VAL A 118 -1.60 5.38 -10.12
N LEU A 119 -2.49 4.95 -9.23
CA LEU A 119 -2.39 3.69 -8.50
C LEU A 119 -3.10 2.58 -9.26
N ALA A 120 -4.32 2.86 -9.78
CA ALA A 120 -5.10 1.92 -10.55
C ALA A 120 -6.00 2.63 -11.56
N SER A 121 -6.30 1.93 -12.65
CA SER A 121 -7.38 2.27 -13.58
C SER A 121 -8.46 1.20 -13.44
N VAL A 122 -9.68 1.62 -13.14
CA VAL A 122 -10.81 0.73 -12.88
C VAL A 122 -11.97 1.06 -13.81
N GLY A 123 -12.82 0.07 -14.06
CA GLY A 123 -14.03 0.27 -14.85
C GLY A 123 -15.09 1.12 -14.14
N ARG A 124 -16.37 0.95 -14.51
CA ARG A 124 -17.50 1.67 -13.89
C ARG A 124 -17.86 1.10 -12.52
N VAL A 125 -16.89 1.03 -11.63
CA VAL A 125 -17.07 0.64 -10.23
C VAL A 125 -17.02 1.87 -9.34
N THR A 126 -17.51 1.77 -8.11
CA THR A 126 -17.56 2.85 -7.14
C THR A 126 -16.78 2.51 -5.87
N ALA A 127 -15.91 1.49 -5.95
CA ALA A 127 -15.05 1.09 -4.85
C ALA A 127 -13.70 0.60 -5.37
N TYR A 128 -12.67 0.77 -4.55
CA TYR A 128 -11.32 0.25 -4.76
C TYR A 128 -10.66 0.03 -3.42
N THR A 129 -9.88 -1.06 -3.28
CA THR A 129 -9.10 -1.34 -2.07
C THR A 129 -7.61 -1.27 -2.40
N ASP A 130 -6.91 -0.37 -1.73
CA ASP A 130 -5.45 -0.27 -1.78
C ASP A 130 -4.85 -1.17 -0.69
N THR A 131 -4.20 -2.24 -1.10
CA THR A 131 -3.50 -3.21 -0.24
C THR A 131 -2.00 -2.94 -0.16
N THR A 132 -1.52 -1.84 -0.76
CA THR A 132 -0.10 -1.51 -0.86
C THR A 132 0.32 -0.39 0.08
N VAL A 133 -0.50 -0.09 1.08
CA VAL A 133 -0.20 0.93 2.08
C VAL A 133 0.80 0.41 3.11
N LEU A 134 1.66 1.31 3.58
CA LEU A 134 2.68 1.01 4.59
C LEU A 134 2.27 1.58 5.93
N SER A 135 2.53 0.84 7.00
CA SER A 135 2.34 1.29 8.38
C SER A 135 3.06 2.62 8.64
N GLY A 136 2.46 3.48 9.45
CA GLY A 136 3.02 4.77 9.83
C GLY A 136 3.03 5.82 8.72
N THR A 137 2.43 5.54 7.55
CA THR A 137 2.43 6.45 6.40
C THR A 137 1.07 7.12 6.24
N THR A 138 1.08 8.39 5.90
CA THR A 138 -0.13 9.13 5.50
C THR A 138 -0.22 9.17 3.99
N TYR A 139 -1.36 8.78 3.45
CA TYR A 139 -1.66 8.82 2.02
C TYR A 139 -2.82 9.78 1.74
N TYR A 140 -2.78 10.35 0.53
CA TYR A 140 -3.79 11.24 -0.01
C TYR A 140 -4.28 10.68 -1.33
N TYR A 141 -5.60 10.52 -1.47
CA TYR A 141 -6.23 9.91 -2.63
C TYR A 141 -7.12 10.91 -3.34
N VAL A 142 -7.09 10.82 -4.65
CA VAL A 142 -7.99 11.56 -5.55
C VAL A 142 -8.40 10.65 -6.71
N LEU A 143 -9.51 10.97 -7.34
CA LEU A 143 -10.04 10.25 -8.50
C LEU A 143 -10.09 11.14 -9.73
N LYS A 144 -9.99 10.52 -10.90
CA LYS A 144 -10.40 11.09 -12.18
C LYS A 144 -11.37 10.16 -12.87
N ALA A 145 -12.43 10.71 -13.45
CA ALA A 145 -13.29 9.98 -14.36
C ALA A 145 -12.63 9.88 -15.75
N VAL A 146 -12.84 8.77 -16.44
CA VAL A 146 -12.33 8.47 -17.78
C VAL A 146 -13.51 8.31 -18.71
N ASP A 147 -13.54 9.01 -19.84
CA ASP A 147 -14.55 8.85 -20.87
C ASP A 147 -14.15 7.83 -21.97
N ARG A 148 -15.07 7.58 -22.93
CA ARG A 148 -14.83 6.65 -24.05
C ARG A 148 -13.68 7.07 -24.97
N SER A 149 -13.28 8.35 -24.94
CA SER A 149 -12.16 8.90 -25.70
C SER A 149 -10.85 8.90 -24.91
N ASN A 150 -10.80 8.23 -23.74
CA ASN A 150 -9.71 8.25 -22.78
C ASN A 150 -9.38 9.65 -22.21
N LYS A 151 -10.31 10.59 -22.32
CA LYS A 151 -10.15 11.91 -21.74
C LYS A 151 -10.43 11.85 -20.23
N LEU A 152 -9.59 12.51 -19.46
CA LEU A 152 -9.67 12.55 -18.00
C LEU A 152 -10.40 13.81 -17.52
N SER A 153 -11.17 13.67 -16.46
CA SER A 153 -11.71 14.81 -15.71
C SER A 153 -10.63 15.51 -14.88
N SER A 154 -11.00 16.63 -14.25
CA SER A 154 -10.26 17.14 -13.08
C SER A 154 -10.24 16.11 -11.95
N TYR A 155 -9.39 16.34 -10.95
CA TYR A 155 -9.40 15.53 -9.73
C TYR A 155 -10.70 15.74 -8.93
N SER A 156 -11.10 14.71 -8.21
CA SER A 156 -12.11 14.79 -7.13
C SER A 156 -11.59 15.65 -5.97
N SER A 157 -12.41 15.83 -4.94
CA SER A 157 -11.92 16.18 -3.61
C SER A 157 -10.88 15.16 -3.14
N GLU A 158 -9.89 15.64 -2.39
CA GLU A 158 -8.86 14.80 -1.75
C GLU A 158 -9.43 14.15 -0.50
N VAL A 159 -9.00 12.92 -0.24
CA VAL A 159 -9.24 12.23 1.03
C VAL A 159 -7.92 11.72 1.60
N GLN A 160 -7.75 11.91 2.90
CA GLN A 160 -6.57 11.47 3.64
C GLN A 160 -6.82 10.12 4.30
N ALA A 161 -5.81 9.26 4.29
CA ALA A 161 -5.75 8.02 5.06
C ALA A 161 -4.45 7.99 5.86
N VAL A 162 -4.57 7.98 7.19
CA VAL A 162 -3.43 7.85 8.10
C VAL A 162 -3.31 6.38 8.49
N ILE A 163 -2.22 5.73 8.09
CA ILE A 163 -1.99 4.33 8.40
C ILE A 163 -1.28 4.25 9.76
N PRO A 164 -1.88 3.58 10.77
CA PRO A 164 -1.24 3.48 12.07
C PRO A 164 0.06 2.70 11.99
N ILE A 165 0.94 2.94 12.95
CA ILE A 165 2.06 2.05 13.25
C ILE A 165 1.53 0.80 13.95
N PRO A 166 2.18 -0.37 13.81
CA PRO A 166 1.80 -1.60 14.51
C PRO A 166 1.85 -1.44 16.03
#